data_f8663f90cea85603217c56efa16900e8
#
_entry.id   f8663f90cea85603217c56efa16900e8
#
_cell.length_a   1.000
_cell.length_b   1.000
_cell.length_c   1.000
_cell.angle_alpha   90.00
_cell.angle_beta   90.00
_cell.angle_gamma   90.00
#
_symmetry.space_group_name_H-M   'P 1'
#
loop_
_entity.id
_entity.type
_entity.pdbx_description
1 polymer ?
#
loop_
_entity_poly.entity_id
_entity_poly.type
_entity_poly.pdbx_seq_one_letter_code
_entity_poly.pdbx_strand_id
1 'polypeptide(L)'
;MMKRIGIFGLVCFVFLTVGCVGSGEKADKGEFKAQFKLASATPMTHTYNQGASKFADLVKERSNGRIQVTVYPDGQLGKGERELLEAVQQGTIDIYVGSTGPIGGFSPAIGILDIPFMFNNYEHVDKVLDGPIGQQLLDDLEKAQFKALAFWENGFRNLTNSRRAVRVPADAKGLKIRTMENKVHIAAWKAAGVNPVPMAWGEVYGALQQKTIDGQENPIAVIYSVKLNEVQKYLSLTQHVYSPAVLIVSLKKWQSIPKPDQEMLFKTAREVAQYQRKLGRDMEEKQITELSAKGMKVEKKIDKAAWRKAMQPAISSVAEQFGKEKVDAILKTK
;
A
#
# COMPACT_ATOMS: atom_id res chain seq x y z
N MET A 1 -25.55 83.82 26.70
CA MET A 1 -25.90 84.06 28.11
C MET A 1 -25.24 82.96 28.96
N MET A 2 -24.47 83.43 29.96
CA MET A 2 -23.91 82.77 31.15
C MET A 2 -22.95 81.62 30.93
N LYS A 3 -21.70 81.89 31.02
CA LYS A 3 -20.59 81.82 32.02
C LYS A 3 -20.84 80.91 33.23
N ARG A 4 -19.87 80.02 33.49
CA ARG A 4 -19.23 79.64 34.79
C ARG A 4 -18.18 78.61 34.50
N ILE A 5 -16.87 78.83 34.57
CA ILE A 5 -15.87 79.05 35.62
C ILE A 5 -15.90 77.92 36.65
N GLY A 6 -14.77 77.19 36.71
CA GLY A 6 -14.23 76.72 37.96
C GLY A 6 -13.54 75.36 37.92
N ILE A 7 -12.35 75.45 38.16
CA ILE A 7 -11.40 75.04 39.20
C ILE A 7 -10.49 73.89 38.82
N PHE A 8 -9.20 74.20 38.71
CA PHE A 8 -8.05 73.31 38.65
C PHE A 8 -7.87 72.54 39.98
N GLY A 9 -7.79 71.23 39.89
CA GLY A 9 -7.32 70.36 40.98
C GLY A 9 -6.15 69.60 40.49
N LEU A 10 -4.94 69.99 40.95
CA LEU A 10 -3.67 69.31 40.70
C LEU A 10 -3.60 68.10 41.61
N VAL A 11 -3.65 66.88 41.04
CA VAL A 11 -3.42 65.63 41.78
C VAL A 11 -2.11 65.06 41.30
N CYS A 12 -1.10 65.11 42.21
CA CYS A 12 0.17 64.40 42.01
C CYS A 12 -0.04 62.90 42.04
N PHE A 13 0.21 62.23 40.88
CA PHE A 13 0.29 60.79 40.81
C PHE A 13 1.75 60.36 41.04
N VAL A 14 1.97 59.69 42.14
CA VAL A 14 3.22 58.97 42.46
C VAL A 14 3.25 57.73 41.61
N PHE A 15 4.18 57.64 40.66
CA PHE A 15 4.47 56.41 39.90
C PHE A 15 5.21 55.43 40.81
N LEU A 16 4.49 54.44 41.31
CA LEU A 16 5.08 53.18 41.81
C LEU A 16 5.39 52.28 40.60
N THR A 17 6.66 52.16 40.25
CA THR A 17 7.14 51.14 39.29
C THR A 17 7.05 49.78 39.95
N VAL A 18 5.98 49.04 39.69
CA VAL A 18 5.92 47.61 39.96
C VAL A 18 6.66 46.89 38.83
N GLY A 19 7.84 46.35 39.15
CA GLY A 19 8.56 45.49 38.23
C GLY A 19 7.78 44.22 37.97
N CYS A 20 7.22 44.09 36.77
CA CYS A 20 6.69 42.82 36.28
C CYS A 20 7.88 41.89 36.03
N VAL A 21 8.12 40.99 36.95
CA VAL A 21 8.86 39.76 36.69
C VAL A 21 8.03 38.96 35.66
N GLY A 22 8.46 38.96 34.42
CA GLY A 22 7.90 38.17 33.38
C GLY A 22 8.15 36.69 33.68
N SER A 23 7.20 36.05 34.35
CA SER A 23 7.06 34.58 34.28
C SER A 23 6.70 34.27 32.84
N GLY A 24 7.68 33.76 32.06
CA GLY A 24 7.42 33.23 30.74
C GLY A 24 6.40 32.10 30.88
N GLU A 25 5.14 32.41 30.61
CA GLU A 25 4.14 31.38 30.34
C GLU A 25 4.66 30.56 29.16
N LYS A 26 5.18 29.38 29.47
CA LYS A 26 5.27 28.32 28.47
C LYS A 26 3.82 28.13 28.01
N ALA A 27 3.52 28.61 26.80
CA ALA A 27 2.27 28.27 26.14
C ALA A 27 2.13 26.75 26.25
N ASP A 28 1.16 26.29 27.00
CA ASP A 28 0.73 24.91 27.03
C ASP A 28 0.27 24.57 25.60
N LYS A 29 1.19 24.03 24.79
CA LYS A 29 0.85 23.49 23.49
C LYS A 29 -0.01 22.28 23.80
N GLY A 30 -1.32 22.47 23.79
CA GLY A 30 -2.31 21.43 24.02
C GLY A 30 -1.88 20.13 23.36
N GLU A 31 -2.05 19.05 24.08
CA GLU A 31 -1.64 17.70 23.66
C GLU A 31 -2.13 17.40 22.23
N PHE A 32 -1.24 16.94 21.32
CA PHE A 32 -1.60 16.65 19.91
C PHE A 32 -2.70 15.60 19.84
N LYS A 33 -3.79 15.94 19.18
CA LYS A 33 -4.93 15.05 18.91
C LYS A 33 -5.18 14.98 17.42
N ALA A 34 -5.50 13.79 16.90
CA ALA A 34 -5.77 13.61 15.49
C ALA A 34 -6.79 12.48 15.23
N GLN A 35 -7.53 12.66 14.14
CA GLN A 35 -8.35 11.59 13.54
C GLN A 35 -7.84 11.36 12.13
N PHE A 36 -7.35 10.16 11.84
CA PHE A 36 -6.82 9.79 10.54
C PHE A 36 -7.79 8.89 9.78
N LYS A 37 -7.91 9.14 8.48
CA LYS A 37 -8.61 8.28 7.53
C LYS A 37 -7.60 7.33 6.91
N LEU A 38 -7.76 6.01 7.12
CA LEU A 38 -6.97 4.97 6.48
C LEU A 38 -7.81 4.30 5.40
N ALA A 39 -7.39 4.42 4.14
CA ALA A 39 -8.11 3.87 3.01
C ALA A 39 -7.42 2.63 2.42
N SER A 40 -8.23 1.71 1.89
CA SER A 40 -7.78 0.62 1.03
C SER A 40 -8.85 0.29 -0.03
N ALA A 41 -8.42 -0.34 -1.12
CA ALA A 41 -9.31 -0.75 -2.20
C ALA A 41 -9.88 -2.17 -2.02
N THR A 42 -9.51 -2.88 -0.94
CA THR A 42 -9.93 -4.27 -0.68
C THR A 42 -11.02 -4.33 0.40
N PRO A 43 -11.85 -5.40 0.43
CA PRO A 43 -12.91 -5.54 1.44
C PRO A 43 -12.34 -5.74 2.85
N MET A 44 -13.17 -5.49 3.87
CA MET A 44 -12.77 -5.61 5.28
C MET A 44 -12.19 -6.99 5.64
N THR A 45 -12.61 -8.04 4.95
CA THR A 45 -12.13 -9.42 5.15
C THR A 45 -10.71 -9.64 4.62
N HIS A 46 -10.15 -8.73 3.82
CA HIS A 46 -8.79 -8.83 3.32
C HIS A 46 -7.77 -8.54 4.43
N THR A 47 -6.60 -9.20 4.37
CA THR A 47 -5.55 -9.08 5.40
C THR A 47 -5.02 -7.65 5.57
N TYR A 48 -5.09 -6.79 4.55
CA TYR A 48 -4.79 -5.36 4.68
C TYR A 48 -5.66 -4.69 5.74
N ASN A 49 -6.98 -4.89 5.67
CA ASN A 49 -7.90 -4.23 6.58
C ASN A 49 -7.93 -4.87 7.97
N GLN A 50 -7.63 -6.17 8.07
CA GLN A 50 -7.40 -6.80 9.38
C GLN A 50 -6.16 -6.23 10.05
N GLY A 51 -5.07 -6.03 9.29
CA GLY A 51 -3.87 -5.32 9.75
C GLY A 51 -4.17 -3.85 10.08
N ALA A 52 -4.91 -3.14 9.22
CA ALA A 52 -5.29 -1.74 9.43
C ALA A 52 -6.13 -1.55 10.70
N SER A 53 -7.07 -2.47 10.99
CA SER A 53 -7.84 -2.45 12.23
C SER A 53 -6.94 -2.65 13.45
N LYS A 54 -6.02 -3.63 13.40
CA LYS A 54 -5.05 -3.82 14.47
C LYS A 54 -4.13 -2.61 14.65
N PHE A 55 -3.70 -1.97 13.57
CA PHE A 55 -2.92 -0.73 13.61
C PHE A 55 -3.72 0.39 14.30
N ALA A 56 -4.99 0.55 13.93
CA ALA A 56 -5.88 1.56 14.50
C ALA A 56 -6.07 1.36 16.02
N ASP A 57 -6.30 0.11 16.44
CA ASP A 57 -6.49 -0.25 17.86
C ASP A 57 -5.21 0.06 18.67
N LEU A 58 -4.05 -0.37 18.19
CA LEU A 58 -2.77 -0.13 18.86
C LEU A 58 -2.39 1.36 18.90
N VAL A 59 -2.66 2.11 17.84
CA VAL A 59 -2.43 3.57 17.80
C VAL A 59 -3.32 4.28 18.84
N LYS A 60 -4.59 3.91 18.91
CA LYS A 60 -5.52 4.45 19.91
C LYS A 60 -5.06 4.14 21.34
N GLU A 61 -4.68 2.89 21.60
CA GLU A 61 -4.17 2.45 22.91
C GLU A 61 -2.89 3.22 23.31
N ARG A 62 -1.87 3.22 22.43
CA ARG A 62 -0.55 3.81 22.71
C ARG A 62 -0.55 5.33 22.79
N SER A 63 -1.54 5.98 22.19
CA SER A 63 -1.75 7.42 22.28
C SER A 63 -2.73 7.81 23.40
N ASN A 64 -3.18 6.87 24.25
CA ASN A 64 -4.25 7.11 25.23
C ASN A 64 -5.51 7.75 24.61
N GLY A 65 -5.87 7.33 23.39
CA GLY A 65 -7.03 7.81 22.65
C GLY A 65 -6.86 9.17 21.94
N ARG A 66 -5.69 9.81 22.04
CA ARG A 66 -5.41 11.09 21.38
C ARG A 66 -5.40 10.98 19.86
N ILE A 67 -4.89 9.87 19.34
CA ILE A 67 -4.84 9.59 17.91
C ILE A 67 -5.79 8.43 17.61
N GLN A 68 -6.71 8.67 16.70
CA GLN A 68 -7.68 7.67 16.25
C GLN A 68 -7.51 7.46 14.74
N VAL A 69 -7.59 6.21 14.29
CA VAL A 69 -7.54 5.85 12.87
C VAL A 69 -8.86 5.17 12.51
N THR A 70 -9.56 5.73 11.54
CA THR A 70 -10.78 5.11 10.98
C THR A 70 -10.43 4.44 9.67
N VAL A 71 -10.75 3.13 9.55
CA VAL A 71 -10.49 2.34 8.35
C VAL A 71 -11.65 2.47 7.38
N TYR A 72 -11.34 2.81 6.12
CA TYR A 72 -12.27 2.91 5.00
C TYR A 72 -11.88 1.87 3.94
N PRO A 73 -12.44 0.65 4.01
CA PRO A 73 -12.15 -0.44 3.08
C PRO A 73 -12.92 -0.28 1.78
N ASP A 74 -12.70 -1.25 0.87
CA ASP A 74 -13.55 -1.51 -0.32
C ASP A 74 -13.70 -0.31 -1.25
N GLY A 75 -12.68 0.54 -1.31
CA GLY A 75 -12.70 1.71 -2.18
C GLY A 75 -13.71 2.80 -1.79
N GLN A 76 -14.14 2.85 -0.52
CA GLN A 76 -15.13 3.85 -0.05
C GLN A 76 -14.70 5.30 -0.28
N LEU A 77 -13.39 5.56 -0.31
CA LEU A 77 -12.84 6.90 -0.53
C LEU A 77 -12.23 7.10 -1.92
N GLY A 78 -12.31 6.09 -2.81
CA GLY A 78 -11.79 6.14 -4.18
C GLY A 78 -11.89 4.78 -4.85
N LYS A 79 -12.35 4.73 -6.11
CA LYS A 79 -12.68 3.48 -6.83
C LYS A 79 -11.46 2.64 -7.21
N GLY A 80 -10.27 3.21 -7.18
CA GLY A 80 -9.03 2.54 -7.57
C GLY A 80 -7.86 2.97 -6.71
N GLU A 81 -6.81 2.15 -6.68
CA GLU A 81 -5.62 2.41 -5.89
C GLU A 81 -4.92 3.71 -6.30
N ARG A 82 -4.92 4.04 -7.60
CA ARG A 82 -4.36 5.29 -8.10
C ARG A 82 -5.10 6.52 -7.54
N GLU A 83 -6.43 6.51 -7.57
CA GLU A 83 -7.26 7.60 -7.03
C GLU A 83 -7.02 7.80 -5.53
N LEU A 84 -6.93 6.69 -4.77
CA LEU A 84 -6.60 6.72 -3.35
C LEU A 84 -5.21 7.31 -3.09
N LEU A 85 -4.21 6.93 -3.91
CA LEU A 85 -2.85 7.46 -3.81
C LEU A 85 -2.78 8.96 -4.12
N GLU A 86 -3.49 9.42 -5.16
CA GLU A 86 -3.61 10.86 -5.48
C GLU A 86 -4.24 11.64 -4.31
N ALA A 87 -5.27 11.07 -3.67
CA ALA A 87 -5.91 11.66 -2.50
C ALA A 87 -4.97 11.74 -1.28
N VAL A 88 -4.11 10.72 -1.07
CA VAL A 88 -3.07 10.76 -0.01
C VAL A 88 -2.01 11.81 -0.34
N GLN A 89 -1.58 11.91 -1.59
CA GLN A 89 -0.60 12.90 -2.04
C GLN A 89 -1.11 14.33 -1.79
N GLN A 90 -2.39 14.56 -2.04
CA GLN A 90 -3.08 15.85 -1.79
C GLN A 90 -3.39 16.07 -0.31
N GLY A 91 -3.36 15.05 0.54
CA GLY A 91 -3.67 15.10 1.98
C GLY A 91 -5.17 15.11 2.32
N THR A 92 -6.04 14.71 1.38
CA THR A 92 -7.49 14.52 1.63
C THR A 92 -7.79 13.16 2.28
N ILE A 93 -6.91 12.18 2.06
CA ILE A 93 -6.79 10.93 2.81
C ILE A 93 -5.47 10.99 3.56
N ASP A 94 -5.47 10.54 4.82
CA ASP A 94 -4.29 10.63 5.67
C ASP A 94 -3.35 9.44 5.49
N ILE A 95 -3.91 8.23 5.40
CA ILE A 95 -3.17 6.96 5.37
C ILE A 95 -3.77 6.06 4.29
N TYR A 96 -2.91 5.31 3.61
CA TYR A 96 -3.31 4.29 2.63
C TYR A 96 -2.54 3.00 2.88
N VAL A 97 -3.21 1.88 2.68
CA VAL A 97 -2.57 0.56 2.58
C VAL A 97 -2.98 -0.12 1.29
N GLY A 98 -2.02 -0.58 0.53
CA GLY A 98 -2.24 -1.32 -0.71
C GLY A 98 -0.97 -1.73 -1.41
N SER A 99 -1.12 -2.34 -2.60
CA SER A 99 -0.03 -2.84 -3.42
C SER A 99 0.94 -1.74 -3.86
N THR A 100 2.22 -2.09 -3.94
CA THR A 100 3.26 -1.21 -4.51
C THR A 100 3.13 -0.99 -6.01
N GLY A 101 2.44 -1.89 -6.73
CA GLY A 101 2.34 -1.83 -8.19
C GLY A 101 1.86 -0.47 -8.74
N PRO A 102 0.73 0.08 -8.29
CA PRO A 102 0.26 1.40 -8.72
C PRO A 102 1.16 2.55 -8.25
N ILE A 103 1.90 2.37 -7.14
CA ILE A 103 2.84 3.39 -6.62
C ILE A 103 3.99 3.65 -7.61
N GLY A 104 4.35 2.67 -8.44
CA GLY A 104 5.34 2.84 -9.51
C GLY A 104 5.02 3.98 -10.49
N GLY A 105 3.76 4.41 -10.59
CA GLY A 105 3.33 5.58 -11.34
C GLY A 105 3.71 6.92 -10.69
N PHE A 106 3.93 6.93 -9.37
CA PHE A 106 4.29 8.11 -8.57
C PHE A 106 5.79 8.11 -8.22
N SER A 107 6.33 6.94 -7.91
CA SER A 107 7.75 6.73 -7.58
C SER A 107 8.29 5.52 -8.37
N PRO A 108 8.89 5.75 -9.54
CA PRO A 108 9.33 4.66 -10.42
C PRO A 108 10.29 3.67 -9.75
N ALA A 109 11.12 4.12 -8.81
CA ALA A 109 12.12 3.27 -8.16
C ALA A 109 11.53 2.02 -7.50
N ILE A 110 10.30 2.10 -6.94
CA ILE A 110 9.67 0.96 -6.27
C ILE A 110 9.28 -0.16 -7.24
N GLY A 111 9.14 0.17 -8.53
CA GLY A 111 8.84 -0.79 -9.59
C GLY A 111 9.90 -1.89 -9.78
N ILE A 112 11.09 -1.75 -9.21
CA ILE A 112 12.11 -2.81 -9.18
C ILE A 112 11.57 -4.07 -8.49
N LEU A 113 10.68 -3.92 -7.51
CA LEU A 113 10.05 -5.02 -6.78
C LEU A 113 9.02 -5.80 -7.62
N ASP A 114 8.54 -5.21 -8.71
CA ASP A 114 7.55 -5.80 -9.62
C ASP A 114 8.19 -6.65 -10.74
N ILE A 115 9.52 -6.76 -10.79
CA ILE A 115 10.22 -7.59 -11.78
C ILE A 115 9.81 -9.06 -11.58
N PRO A 116 9.34 -9.75 -12.63
CA PRO A 116 8.93 -11.15 -12.51
C PRO A 116 10.04 -12.04 -11.97
N PHE A 117 9.66 -12.95 -11.06
CA PHE A 117 10.57 -13.91 -10.45
C PHE A 117 11.77 -13.28 -9.73
N MET A 118 11.65 -12.04 -9.24
CA MET A 118 12.67 -11.36 -8.45
C MET A 118 12.88 -12.05 -7.11
N PHE A 119 11.82 -12.52 -6.49
CA PHE A 119 11.87 -13.17 -5.19
C PHE A 119 11.73 -14.68 -5.30
N ASN A 120 12.54 -15.41 -4.53
CA ASN A 120 12.55 -16.86 -4.53
C ASN A 120 11.48 -17.46 -3.61
N ASN A 121 11.29 -16.86 -2.44
CA ASN A 121 10.37 -17.29 -1.38
C ASN A 121 10.13 -16.15 -0.38
N TYR A 122 9.30 -16.38 0.62
CA TYR A 122 8.97 -15.39 1.67
C TYR A 122 10.18 -14.99 2.52
N GLU A 123 11.12 -15.88 2.78
CA GLU A 123 12.35 -15.56 3.52
C GLU A 123 13.20 -14.53 2.77
N HIS A 124 13.39 -14.75 1.45
CA HIS A 124 14.09 -13.78 0.60
C HIS A 124 13.38 -12.44 0.57
N VAL A 125 12.04 -12.44 0.49
CA VAL A 125 11.23 -11.23 0.57
C VAL A 125 11.50 -10.45 1.85
N ASP A 126 11.43 -11.13 3.00
CA ASP A 126 11.60 -10.50 4.30
C ASP A 126 13.00 -9.87 4.44
N LYS A 127 14.05 -10.60 4.03
CA LYS A 127 15.43 -10.07 4.08
C LYS A 127 15.64 -8.84 3.20
N VAL A 128 15.03 -8.80 2.02
CA VAL A 128 15.14 -7.64 1.12
C VAL A 128 14.32 -6.46 1.64
N LEU A 129 13.05 -6.69 1.99
CA LEU A 129 12.13 -5.60 2.31
C LEU A 129 12.36 -5.02 3.70
N ASP A 130 12.81 -5.83 4.68
CA ASP A 130 13.13 -5.36 6.02
C ASP A 130 14.60 -4.91 6.14
N GLY A 131 15.40 -5.14 5.09
CA GLY A 131 16.79 -4.75 4.99
C GLY A 131 17.01 -3.34 4.43
N PRO A 132 18.31 -2.97 4.22
CA PRO A 132 18.68 -1.64 3.72
C PRO A 132 18.06 -1.28 2.36
N ILE A 133 17.91 -2.27 1.47
CA ILE A 133 17.29 -2.06 0.14
C ILE A 133 15.84 -1.63 0.30
N GLY A 134 15.08 -2.36 1.11
CA GLY A 134 13.68 -2.01 1.38
C GLY A 134 13.54 -0.66 2.06
N GLN A 135 14.40 -0.35 3.06
CA GLN A 135 14.38 0.94 3.74
C GLN A 135 14.62 2.10 2.75
N GLN A 136 15.61 1.96 1.85
CA GLN A 136 15.87 2.98 0.84
C GLN A 136 14.68 3.21 -0.10
N LEU A 137 13.99 2.12 -0.49
CA LEU A 137 12.79 2.23 -1.33
C LEU A 137 11.62 2.92 -0.61
N LEU A 138 11.46 2.68 0.71
CA LEU A 138 10.46 3.40 1.52
C LEU A 138 10.81 4.90 1.63
N ASP A 139 12.09 5.23 1.85
CA ASP A 139 12.54 6.62 1.98
C ASP A 139 12.39 7.39 0.65
N ASP A 140 12.63 6.74 -0.49
CA ASP A 140 12.44 7.34 -1.80
C ASP A 140 10.99 7.77 -2.10
N LEU A 141 10.00 7.21 -1.39
CA LEU A 141 8.60 7.60 -1.54
C LEU A 141 8.30 9.03 -1.05
N GLU A 142 9.16 9.60 -0.20
CA GLU A 142 9.01 11.00 0.24
C GLU A 142 9.10 11.99 -0.94
N LYS A 143 9.85 11.66 -2.00
CA LYS A 143 9.93 12.46 -3.25
C LYS A 143 8.58 12.53 -3.96
N ALA A 144 7.70 11.55 -3.73
CA ALA A 144 6.34 11.49 -4.25
C ALA A 144 5.29 11.98 -3.22
N GLN A 145 5.70 12.68 -2.17
CA GLN A 145 4.84 13.19 -1.11
C GLN A 145 4.18 12.09 -0.25
N PHE A 146 4.82 10.94 -0.12
CA PHE A 146 4.39 9.82 0.71
C PHE A 146 5.41 9.53 1.81
N LYS A 147 4.97 9.48 3.06
CA LYS A 147 5.77 8.88 4.14
C LYS A 147 5.41 7.41 4.28
N ALA A 148 6.26 6.54 3.82
CA ALA A 148 6.10 5.10 4.01
C ALA A 148 6.57 4.67 5.40
N LEU A 149 5.76 3.87 6.09
CA LEU A 149 6.05 3.42 7.44
C LEU A 149 6.60 2.00 7.49
N ALA A 150 6.06 1.10 6.67
CA ALA A 150 6.49 -0.28 6.60
C ALA A 150 6.00 -0.95 5.32
N PHE A 151 6.76 -1.94 4.82
CA PHE A 151 6.22 -2.90 3.87
C PHE A 151 5.31 -3.89 4.58
N TRP A 152 4.13 -4.06 4.00
CA TRP A 152 3.19 -5.13 4.30
C TRP A 152 3.21 -6.14 3.15
N GLU A 153 2.35 -7.14 3.19
CA GLU A 153 2.30 -8.19 2.17
C GLU A 153 0.98 -8.19 1.42
N ASN A 154 1.08 -8.12 0.09
CA ASN A 154 0.02 -8.57 -0.78
C ASN A 154 0.19 -10.06 -1.07
N GLY A 155 1.37 -10.47 -1.50
CA GLY A 155 1.77 -11.88 -1.68
C GLY A 155 2.22 -12.24 -3.09
N PHE A 156 2.50 -13.53 -3.31
CA PHE A 156 2.80 -14.06 -4.63
C PHE A 156 1.57 -14.09 -5.51
N ARG A 157 1.68 -13.51 -6.71
CA ARG A 157 0.57 -13.33 -7.64
C ARG A 157 0.37 -14.56 -8.51
N ASN A 158 -0.88 -14.94 -8.70
CA ASN A 158 -1.36 -16.11 -9.40
C ASN A 158 -2.38 -15.73 -10.47
N LEU A 159 -2.42 -16.45 -11.58
CA LEU A 159 -3.30 -16.18 -12.70
C LEU A 159 -4.67 -16.85 -12.50
N THR A 160 -5.76 -16.09 -12.65
CA THR A 160 -7.09 -16.67 -12.83
C THR A 160 -7.63 -16.37 -14.21
N ASN A 161 -8.48 -17.26 -14.76
CA ASN A 161 -9.19 -17.02 -16.00
C ASN A 161 -10.45 -17.90 -16.11
N SER A 162 -11.37 -17.54 -17.05
CA SER A 162 -12.60 -18.29 -17.28
C SER A 162 -12.49 -19.29 -18.44
N ARG A 163 -11.36 -19.35 -19.16
CA ARG A 163 -11.23 -20.07 -20.43
C ARG A 163 -10.66 -21.46 -20.29
N ARG A 164 -9.47 -21.60 -19.67
CA ARG A 164 -8.71 -22.85 -19.63
C ARG A 164 -7.67 -22.88 -18.49
N ALA A 165 -7.24 -24.09 -18.15
CA ALA A 165 -6.07 -24.27 -17.29
C ALA A 165 -4.82 -23.72 -17.99
N VAL A 166 -3.93 -23.09 -17.24
CA VAL A 166 -2.69 -22.49 -17.74
C VAL A 166 -1.52 -23.04 -16.95
N ARG A 167 -0.63 -23.77 -17.62
CA ARG A 167 0.59 -24.36 -17.06
C ARG A 167 1.86 -23.70 -17.58
N VAL A 168 1.83 -23.40 -18.87
CA VAL A 168 2.93 -22.79 -19.62
C VAL A 168 2.45 -21.48 -20.30
N PRO A 169 3.35 -20.58 -20.72
CA PRO A 169 2.97 -19.34 -21.42
C PRO A 169 2.09 -19.56 -22.66
N ALA A 170 2.33 -20.66 -23.40
CA ALA A 170 1.54 -21.00 -24.58
C ALA A 170 0.05 -21.19 -24.27
N ASP A 171 -0.30 -21.70 -23.08
CA ASP A 171 -1.68 -21.87 -22.64
C ASP A 171 -2.38 -20.52 -22.41
N ALA A 172 -1.62 -19.48 -22.06
CA ALA A 172 -2.15 -18.13 -21.81
C ALA A 172 -2.17 -17.24 -23.04
N LYS A 173 -1.61 -17.71 -24.18
CA LYS A 173 -1.51 -16.91 -25.41
C LYS A 173 -2.87 -16.38 -25.85
N GLY A 174 -2.91 -15.07 -26.09
CA GLY A 174 -4.11 -14.37 -26.59
C GLY A 174 -5.18 -14.08 -25.54
N LEU A 175 -5.05 -14.57 -24.29
CA LEU A 175 -5.98 -14.23 -23.22
C LEU A 175 -5.89 -12.73 -22.91
N LYS A 176 -7.04 -12.10 -22.71
CA LYS A 176 -7.15 -10.73 -22.18
C LYS A 176 -7.06 -10.79 -20.66
N ILE A 177 -5.90 -10.48 -20.13
CA ILE A 177 -5.65 -10.55 -18.70
C ILE A 177 -5.54 -9.13 -18.14
N ARG A 178 -6.41 -8.81 -17.19
CA ARG A 178 -6.27 -7.54 -16.46
C ARG A 178 -4.98 -7.52 -15.66
N THR A 179 -4.28 -6.43 -15.75
CA THR A 179 -3.13 -6.12 -14.89
C THR A 179 -3.40 -4.85 -14.08
N MET A 180 -2.62 -4.63 -13.04
CA MET A 180 -2.52 -3.30 -12.45
C MET A 180 -2.02 -2.30 -13.49
N GLU A 181 -2.21 -1.00 -13.24
CA GLU A 181 -1.64 0.10 -14.04
C GLU A 181 -0.12 0.19 -13.76
N ASN A 182 0.59 -0.87 -14.11
CA ASN A 182 2.00 -1.10 -13.84
C ASN A 182 2.75 -1.46 -15.12
N LYS A 183 3.71 -0.62 -15.51
CA LYS A 183 4.46 -0.79 -16.77
C LYS A 183 5.26 -2.09 -16.80
N VAL A 184 5.81 -2.54 -15.67
CA VAL A 184 6.59 -3.79 -15.58
C VAL A 184 5.71 -5.00 -15.82
N HIS A 185 4.55 -5.06 -15.17
CA HIS A 185 3.58 -6.15 -15.36
C HIS A 185 3.06 -6.19 -16.80
N ILE A 186 2.69 -5.04 -17.37
CA ILE A 186 2.22 -4.95 -18.77
C ILE A 186 3.28 -5.48 -19.72
N ALA A 187 4.54 -5.06 -19.57
CA ALA A 187 5.64 -5.53 -20.42
C ALA A 187 5.87 -7.04 -20.29
N ALA A 188 5.86 -7.57 -19.05
CA ALA A 188 6.09 -8.97 -18.77
C ALA A 188 4.99 -9.87 -19.39
N TRP A 189 3.71 -9.53 -19.19
CA TRP A 189 2.60 -10.27 -19.75
C TRP A 189 2.57 -10.21 -21.28
N LYS A 190 2.88 -9.03 -21.87
CA LYS A 190 3.01 -8.88 -23.32
C LYS A 190 4.12 -9.75 -23.90
N ALA A 191 5.28 -9.81 -23.25
CA ALA A 191 6.39 -10.69 -23.65
C ALA A 191 6.02 -12.17 -23.60
N ALA A 192 5.15 -12.57 -22.66
CA ALA A 192 4.63 -13.94 -22.56
C ALA A 192 3.51 -14.26 -23.57
N GLY A 193 3.17 -13.32 -24.49
CA GLY A 193 2.16 -13.53 -25.55
C GLY A 193 0.72 -13.35 -25.06
N VAL A 194 0.51 -12.76 -23.92
CA VAL A 194 -0.78 -12.41 -23.32
C VAL A 194 -1.19 -11.00 -23.77
N ASN A 195 -2.46 -10.70 -23.81
CA ASN A 195 -2.99 -9.35 -24.04
C ASN A 195 -3.28 -8.68 -22.68
N PRO A 196 -2.32 -7.93 -22.08
CA PRO A 196 -2.55 -7.25 -20.82
C PRO A 196 -3.51 -6.07 -21.01
N VAL A 197 -4.47 -5.95 -20.10
CA VAL A 197 -5.45 -4.86 -20.06
C VAL A 197 -5.30 -4.13 -18.71
N PRO A 198 -4.54 -3.02 -18.66
CA PRO A 198 -4.45 -2.23 -17.44
C PRO A 198 -5.81 -1.63 -17.09
N MET A 199 -6.22 -1.77 -15.81
CA MET A 199 -7.53 -1.37 -15.36
C MET A 199 -7.54 -1.12 -13.86
N ALA A 200 -8.27 -0.08 -13.40
CA ALA A 200 -8.46 0.21 -11.99
C ALA A 200 -9.14 -0.97 -11.26
N TRP A 201 -8.77 -1.19 -9.98
CA TRP A 201 -9.26 -2.38 -9.26
C TRP A 201 -10.78 -2.46 -9.16
N GLY A 202 -11.45 -1.35 -8.88
CA GLY A 202 -12.91 -1.31 -8.73
C GLY A 202 -13.71 -1.72 -9.98
N GLU A 203 -13.08 -1.79 -11.15
CA GLU A 203 -13.71 -2.17 -12.41
C GLU A 203 -13.57 -3.67 -12.72
N VAL A 204 -12.63 -4.35 -12.04
CA VAL A 204 -12.16 -5.69 -12.42
C VAL A 204 -13.27 -6.74 -12.30
N TYR A 205 -13.97 -6.77 -11.15
CA TYR A 205 -15.02 -7.76 -10.94
C TYR A 205 -16.12 -7.67 -12.00
N GLY A 206 -16.59 -6.46 -12.30
CA GLY A 206 -17.60 -6.21 -13.35
C GLY A 206 -17.10 -6.61 -14.73
N ALA A 207 -15.85 -6.32 -15.08
CA ALA A 207 -15.26 -6.69 -16.36
C ALA A 207 -15.12 -8.22 -16.51
N LEU A 208 -14.77 -8.94 -15.45
CA LEU A 208 -14.74 -10.40 -15.41
C LEU A 208 -16.13 -11.01 -15.56
N GLN A 209 -17.11 -10.46 -14.85
CA GLN A 209 -18.51 -10.90 -14.89
C GLN A 209 -19.10 -10.72 -16.27
N GLN A 210 -18.85 -9.59 -16.92
CA GLN A 210 -19.29 -9.26 -18.28
C GLN A 210 -18.44 -9.95 -19.36
N LYS A 211 -17.36 -10.65 -18.99
CA LYS A 211 -16.43 -11.33 -19.89
C LYS A 211 -15.75 -10.40 -20.93
N THR A 212 -15.58 -9.12 -20.60
CA THR A 212 -14.82 -8.16 -21.42
C THR A 212 -13.32 -8.41 -21.32
N ILE A 213 -12.88 -9.02 -20.22
CA ILE A 213 -11.57 -9.63 -19.99
C ILE A 213 -11.73 -11.12 -19.67
N ASP A 214 -10.73 -11.92 -20.00
CA ASP A 214 -10.77 -13.38 -19.76
C ASP A 214 -10.32 -13.75 -18.34
N GLY A 215 -9.48 -12.91 -17.74
CA GLY A 215 -8.91 -13.18 -16.43
C GLY A 215 -8.17 -11.99 -15.81
N GLN A 216 -7.58 -12.24 -14.68
CA GLN A 216 -6.75 -11.32 -13.92
C GLN A 216 -5.63 -12.08 -13.18
N GLU A 217 -4.73 -11.38 -12.53
CA GLU A 217 -3.68 -11.97 -11.71
C GLU A 217 -3.57 -11.22 -10.37
N ASN A 218 -3.53 -11.97 -9.29
CA ASN A 218 -3.45 -11.45 -7.92
C ASN A 218 -2.98 -12.54 -6.94
N PRO A 219 -2.57 -12.16 -5.73
CA PRO A 219 -2.37 -13.11 -4.63
C PRO A 219 -3.67 -13.79 -4.20
N ILE A 220 -3.51 -14.93 -3.56
CA ILE A 220 -4.64 -15.76 -3.11
C ILE A 220 -5.57 -14.99 -2.17
N ALA A 221 -5.03 -14.19 -1.24
CA ALA A 221 -5.83 -13.40 -0.32
C ALA A 221 -6.80 -12.45 -1.04
N VAL A 222 -6.38 -11.83 -2.15
CA VAL A 222 -7.24 -10.97 -2.98
C VAL A 222 -8.28 -11.83 -3.71
N ILE A 223 -7.85 -12.90 -4.40
CA ILE A 223 -8.75 -13.79 -5.16
C ILE A 223 -9.87 -14.32 -4.26
N TYR A 224 -9.52 -14.67 -3.02
CA TYR A 224 -10.44 -15.22 -2.05
C TYR A 224 -11.39 -14.15 -1.47
N SER A 225 -10.86 -13.01 -1.01
CA SER A 225 -11.63 -12.00 -0.28
C SER A 225 -12.70 -11.32 -1.14
N VAL A 226 -12.44 -11.14 -2.45
CA VAL A 226 -13.41 -10.59 -3.41
C VAL A 226 -14.19 -11.65 -4.16
N LYS A 227 -14.09 -12.92 -3.73
CA LYS A 227 -14.85 -14.06 -4.26
C LYS A 227 -14.70 -14.24 -5.78
N LEU A 228 -13.49 -14.14 -6.32
CA LEU A 228 -13.29 -14.29 -7.77
C LEU A 228 -13.70 -15.69 -8.29
N ASN A 229 -13.84 -16.69 -7.42
CA ASN A 229 -14.42 -17.98 -7.78
C ASN A 229 -15.83 -17.90 -8.38
N GLU A 230 -16.58 -16.83 -8.13
CA GLU A 230 -17.92 -16.63 -8.72
C GLU A 230 -17.86 -16.26 -10.20
N VAL A 231 -16.77 -15.63 -10.65
CA VAL A 231 -16.60 -15.12 -12.02
C VAL A 231 -15.38 -15.71 -12.75
N GLN A 232 -14.56 -16.53 -12.08
CA GLN A 232 -13.34 -17.14 -12.62
C GLN A 232 -13.33 -18.66 -12.36
N LYS A 233 -13.09 -19.44 -13.40
CA LYS A 233 -13.17 -20.90 -13.35
C LYS A 233 -11.82 -21.57 -13.03
N TYR A 234 -10.72 -21.01 -13.49
CA TYR A 234 -9.38 -21.59 -13.38
C TYR A 234 -8.48 -20.70 -12.55
N LEU A 235 -7.70 -21.32 -11.67
CA LEU A 235 -6.63 -20.71 -10.88
C LEU A 235 -5.34 -21.44 -11.16
N SER A 236 -4.34 -20.77 -11.70
CA SER A 236 -3.01 -21.30 -11.96
C SER A 236 -2.01 -20.66 -11.01
N LEU A 237 -1.36 -21.47 -10.17
CA LEU A 237 -0.43 -21.00 -9.14
C LEU A 237 0.92 -20.60 -9.75
N THR A 238 0.89 -19.59 -10.61
CA THR A 238 2.05 -19.13 -11.40
C THR A 238 3.14 -18.51 -10.54
N GLN A 239 2.77 -17.83 -9.46
CA GLN A 239 3.70 -17.13 -8.56
C GLN A 239 4.75 -16.31 -9.31
N HIS A 240 4.33 -15.69 -10.40
CA HIS A 240 5.19 -15.01 -11.37
C HIS A 240 5.77 -13.68 -10.87
N VAL A 241 5.12 -13.04 -9.90
CA VAL A 241 5.58 -11.82 -9.22
C VAL A 241 5.24 -11.93 -7.74
N TYR A 242 6.16 -11.54 -6.85
CA TYR A 242 5.80 -11.17 -5.49
C TYR A 242 5.42 -9.68 -5.47
N SER A 243 4.27 -9.37 -4.93
CA SER A 243 3.77 -8.00 -4.82
C SER A 243 3.80 -7.57 -3.35
N PRO A 244 4.69 -6.65 -2.95
CA PRO A 244 4.59 -6.03 -1.65
C PRO A 244 3.33 -5.17 -1.53
N ALA A 245 2.91 -4.94 -0.30
CA ALA A 245 2.05 -3.82 0.05
C ALA A 245 2.84 -2.83 0.92
N VAL A 246 2.33 -1.64 1.08
CA VAL A 246 2.96 -0.63 1.91
C VAL A 246 1.91 0.18 2.65
N LEU A 247 2.19 0.49 3.92
CA LEU A 247 1.44 1.46 4.71
C LEU A 247 2.10 2.83 4.54
N ILE A 248 1.40 3.76 3.93
CA ILE A 248 1.88 5.12 3.67
C ILE A 248 0.99 6.16 4.32
N VAL A 249 1.61 7.28 4.72
CA VAL A 249 0.95 8.47 5.26
C VAL A 249 1.20 9.62 4.29
N SER A 250 0.25 10.52 4.11
CA SER A 250 0.48 11.79 3.43
C SER A 250 1.68 12.51 4.06
N LEU A 251 2.68 12.87 3.25
CA LEU A 251 3.89 13.53 3.77
C LEU A 251 3.53 14.85 4.48
N LYS A 252 2.59 15.61 3.92
CA LYS A 252 2.07 16.84 4.54
C LYS A 252 1.47 16.57 5.92
N LYS A 253 0.68 15.52 6.05
CA LYS A 253 0.11 15.12 7.34
C LYS A 253 1.19 14.64 8.30
N TRP A 254 2.11 13.81 7.84
CA TRP A 254 3.22 13.31 8.64
C TRP A 254 4.06 14.42 9.27
N GLN A 255 4.37 15.46 8.49
CA GLN A 255 5.16 16.60 8.96
C GLN A 255 4.47 17.41 10.07
N SER A 256 3.15 17.34 10.18
CA SER A 256 2.38 18.01 11.23
C SER A 256 2.31 17.21 12.55
N ILE A 257 2.73 15.94 12.55
CA ILE A 257 2.70 15.08 13.73
C ILE A 257 3.93 15.34 14.59
N PRO A 258 3.81 15.47 15.92
CA PRO A 258 4.96 15.58 16.83
C PRO A 258 5.87 14.36 16.76
N LYS A 259 7.19 14.57 16.94
CA LYS A 259 8.18 13.50 16.84
C LYS A 259 7.90 12.25 17.69
N PRO A 260 7.49 12.37 18.97
CA PRO A 260 7.15 11.19 19.77
C PRO A 260 6.00 10.36 19.17
N ASP A 261 4.98 11.05 18.62
CA ASP A 261 3.86 10.37 17.97
C ASP A 261 4.24 9.77 16.61
N GLN A 262 5.14 10.41 15.84
CA GLN A 262 5.74 9.82 14.65
C GLN A 262 6.47 8.51 14.96
N GLU A 263 7.28 8.49 16.02
CA GLU A 263 8.01 7.29 16.46
C GLU A 263 7.05 6.18 16.89
N MET A 264 6.02 6.51 17.64
CA MET A 264 4.97 5.56 18.04
C MET A 264 4.27 4.96 16.84
N LEU A 265 3.82 5.79 15.88
CA LEU A 265 3.17 5.34 14.64
C LEU A 265 4.09 4.44 13.82
N PHE A 266 5.36 4.81 13.67
CA PHE A 266 6.35 4.05 12.93
C PHE A 266 6.61 2.67 13.55
N LYS A 267 6.83 2.61 14.87
CA LYS A 267 7.00 1.34 15.59
C LYS A 267 5.75 0.45 15.48
N THR A 268 4.57 1.04 15.63
CA THR A 268 3.30 0.32 15.50
C THR A 268 3.10 -0.23 14.09
N ALA A 269 3.41 0.54 13.06
CA ALA A 269 3.30 0.11 11.67
C ALA A 269 4.19 -1.10 11.36
N ARG A 270 5.43 -1.12 11.87
CA ARG A 270 6.37 -2.23 11.69
C ARG A 270 5.95 -3.49 12.45
N GLU A 271 5.46 -3.34 13.67
CA GLU A 271 4.92 -4.47 14.44
C GLU A 271 3.72 -5.10 13.73
N VAL A 272 2.80 -4.26 13.26
CA VAL A 272 1.62 -4.74 12.54
C VAL A 272 1.98 -5.34 11.18
N ALA A 273 3.06 -4.89 10.53
CA ALA A 273 3.56 -5.50 9.30
C ALA A 273 3.87 -6.99 9.49
N GLN A 274 4.55 -7.35 10.58
CA GLN A 274 4.86 -8.74 10.91
C GLN A 274 3.59 -9.56 11.15
N TYR A 275 2.65 -9.00 11.88
CA TYR A 275 1.33 -9.64 12.11
C TYR A 275 0.58 -9.87 10.78
N GLN A 276 0.51 -8.86 9.92
CA GLN A 276 -0.25 -8.91 8.67
C GLN A 276 0.37 -9.91 7.68
N ARG A 277 1.70 -9.93 7.54
CA ARG A 277 2.42 -10.92 6.72
C ARG A 277 2.15 -12.33 7.20
N LYS A 278 2.32 -12.57 8.51
CA LYS A 278 2.06 -13.89 9.09
C LYS A 278 0.61 -14.34 8.86
N LEU A 279 -0.35 -13.45 9.08
CA LEU A 279 -1.76 -13.74 8.87
C LEU A 279 -2.04 -14.16 7.42
N GLY A 280 -1.50 -13.43 6.43
CA GLY A 280 -1.66 -13.75 5.01
C GLY A 280 -1.10 -15.11 4.65
N ARG A 281 0.13 -15.38 5.09
CA ARG A 281 0.85 -16.64 4.81
C ARG A 281 0.18 -17.85 5.45
N ASP A 282 -0.24 -17.72 6.72
CA ASP A 282 -0.93 -18.81 7.44
C ASP A 282 -2.29 -19.19 6.80
N MET A 283 -2.94 -18.25 6.11
CA MET A 283 -4.25 -18.47 5.49
C MET A 283 -4.17 -19.00 4.06
N GLU A 284 -3.04 -18.86 3.36
CA GLU A 284 -2.93 -19.06 1.91
C GLU A 284 -3.38 -20.47 1.46
N GLU A 285 -2.85 -21.54 2.05
CA GLU A 285 -3.19 -22.91 1.67
C GLU A 285 -4.65 -23.28 1.98
N LYS A 286 -5.18 -22.78 3.09
CA LYS A 286 -6.59 -22.94 3.44
C LYS A 286 -7.49 -22.25 2.39
N GLN A 287 -7.16 -21.03 2.01
CA GLN A 287 -7.90 -20.27 0.99
C GLN A 287 -7.86 -20.95 -0.38
N ILE A 288 -6.71 -21.52 -0.79
CA ILE A 288 -6.60 -22.32 -2.04
C ILE A 288 -7.55 -23.52 -1.98
N THR A 289 -7.57 -24.22 -0.86
CA THR A 289 -8.45 -25.40 -0.65
C THR A 289 -9.92 -25.00 -0.73
N GLU A 290 -10.31 -23.90 -0.08
CA GLU A 290 -11.68 -23.39 -0.10
C GLU A 290 -12.10 -22.88 -1.49
N LEU A 291 -11.20 -22.22 -2.24
CA LEU A 291 -11.47 -21.82 -3.62
C LEU A 291 -11.70 -23.04 -4.51
N SER A 292 -10.93 -24.11 -4.31
CA SER A 292 -11.14 -25.38 -5.02
C SER A 292 -12.49 -26.01 -4.66
N ALA A 293 -12.85 -26.05 -3.39
CA ALA A 293 -14.14 -26.56 -2.91
C ALA A 293 -15.34 -25.76 -3.46
N LYS A 294 -15.13 -24.46 -3.71
CA LYS A 294 -16.11 -23.55 -4.35
C LYS A 294 -16.14 -23.68 -5.88
N GLY A 295 -15.44 -24.65 -6.47
CA GLY A 295 -15.52 -24.99 -7.88
C GLY A 295 -14.42 -24.42 -8.78
N MET A 296 -13.42 -23.67 -8.23
CA MET A 296 -12.27 -23.28 -9.03
C MET A 296 -11.39 -24.50 -9.34
N LYS A 297 -10.98 -24.61 -10.59
CA LYS A 297 -10.02 -25.64 -11.03
C LYS A 297 -8.61 -25.13 -10.79
N VAL A 298 -7.98 -25.61 -9.70
CA VAL A 298 -6.64 -25.19 -9.28
C VAL A 298 -5.57 -25.99 -10.02
N GLU A 299 -4.71 -25.30 -10.76
CA GLU A 299 -3.53 -25.87 -11.42
C GLU A 299 -2.28 -25.55 -10.59
N LYS A 300 -1.70 -26.58 -10.00
CA LYS A 300 -0.48 -26.48 -9.17
C LYS A 300 0.80 -26.79 -9.97
N LYS A 301 0.69 -27.51 -11.10
CA LYS A 301 1.85 -27.93 -11.92
C LYS A 301 2.19 -26.84 -12.94
N ILE A 302 2.93 -25.84 -12.53
CA ILE A 302 3.32 -24.71 -13.37
C ILE A 302 4.78 -24.84 -13.77
N ASP A 303 5.07 -24.72 -15.06
CA ASP A 303 6.45 -24.62 -15.56
C ASP A 303 6.98 -23.18 -15.39
N LYS A 304 7.46 -22.89 -14.19
CA LYS A 304 8.02 -21.56 -13.85
C LYS A 304 9.24 -21.20 -14.70
N ALA A 305 10.01 -22.20 -15.18
CA ALA A 305 11.17 -21.95 -16.03
C ALA A 305 10.74 -21.46 -17.41
N ALA A 306 9.70 -22.08 -18.01
CA ALA A 306 9.09 -21.60 -19.25
C ALA A 306 8.53 -20.18 -19.11
N TRP A 307 7.85 -19.88 -18.00
CA TRP A 307 7.33 -18.54 -17.72
C TRP A 307 8.45 -17.51 -17.58
N ARG A 308 9.49 -17.80 -16.81
CA ARG A 308 10.67 -16.92 -16.69
C ARG A 308 11.31 -16.65 -18.05
N LYS A 309 11.50 -17.71 -18.85
CA LYS A 309 12.06 -17.61 -20.21
C LYS A 309 11.20 -16.71 -21.11
N ALA A 310 9.88 -16.88 -21.10
CA ALA A 310 8.96 -16.06 -21.91
C ALA A 310 8.96 -14.59 -21.50
N MET A 311 9.07 -14.29 -20.22
CA MET A 311 9.12 -12.93 -19.69
C MET A 311 10.52 -12.29 -19.74
N GLN A 312 11.57 -13.07 -20.07
CA GLN A 312 12.97 -12.61 -20.05
C GLN A 312 13.23 -11.31 -20.81
N PRO A 313 12.66 -11.06 -22.01
CA PRO A 313 12.88 -9.80 -22.71
C PRO A 313 12.44 -8.57 -21.90
N ALA A 314 11.28 -8.69 -21.21
CA ALA A 314 10.80 -7.63 -20.34
C ALA A 314 11.65 -7.50 -19.08
N ILE A 315 12.03 -8.64 -18.45
CA ILE A 315 12.89 -8.66 -17.26
C ILE A 315 14.21 -7.94 -17.56
N SER A 316 14.86 -8.24 -18.68
CA SER A 316 16.14 -7.63 -19.06
C SER A 316 16.00 -6.13 -19.29
N SER A 317 15.02 -5.70 -20.07
CA SER A 317 14.78 -4.27 -20.36
C SER A 317 14.48 -3.47 -19.08
N VAL A 318 13.69 -4.04 -18.17
CA VAL A 318 13.34 -3.39 -16.89
C VAL A 318 14.56 -3.37 -15.95
N ALA A 319 15.35 -4.46 -15.92
CA ALA A 319 16.57 -4.52 -15.12
C ALA A 319 17.60 -3.45 -15.55
N GLU A 320 17.74 -3.20 -16.85
CA GLU A 320 18.57 -2.11 -17.38
C GLU A 320 18.07 -0.74 -16.92
N GLN A 321 16.76 -0.53 -16.95
CA GLN A 321 16.13 0.74 -16.54
C GLN A 321 16.37 1.05 -15.06
N PHE A 322 16.30 0.05 -14.16
CA PHE A 322 16.52 0.23 -12.72
C PHE A 322 18.00 0.23 -12.33
N GLY A 323 18.87 -0.24 -13.22
CA GLY A 323 20.29 -0.45 -12.97
C GLY A 323 20.58 -1.89 -12.51
N LYS A 324 21.40 -2.58 -13.32
CA LYS A 324 21.73 -4.00 -13.09
C LYS A 324 22.30 -4.28 -11.70
N GLU A 325 23.10 -3.38 -11.16
CA GLU A 325 23.68 -3.52 -9.81
C GLU A 325 22.61 -3.61 -8.71
N LYS A 326 21.55 -2.80 -8.81
CA LYS A 326 20.44 -2.82 -7.84
C LYS A 326 19.64 -4.11 -7.94
N VAL A 327 19.38 -4.56 -9.17
CA VAL A 327 18.68 -5.84 -9.40
C VAL A 327 19.52 -7.00 -8.86
N ASP A 328 20.82 -7.01 -9.16
CA ASP A 328 21.76 -8.02 -8.65
C ASP A 328 21.85 -8.01 -7.12
N ALA A 329 21.80 -6.82 -6.50
CA ALA A 329 21.81 -6.72 -5.03
C ALA A 329 20.59 -7.41 -4.41
N ILE A 330 19.39 -7.22 -4.99
CA ILE A 330 18.19 -7.93 -4.54
C ILE A 330 18.36 -9.45 -4.74
N LEU A 331 18.75 -9.89 -5.94
CA LEU A 331 18.89 -11.31 -6.26
C LEU A 331 19.93 -12.04 -5.40
N LYS A 332 20.97 -11.36 -4.93
CA LYS A 332 22.06 -11.89 -4.09
C LYS A 332 21.78 -11.82 -2.60
N THR A 333 20.71 -11.19 -2.17
CA THR A 333 20.32 -11.16 -0.75
C THR A 333 19.99 -12.59 -0.29
N LYS A 334 20.69 -13.07 0.77
CA LYS A 334 20.59 -14.45 1.26
C LYS A 334 19.88 -14.50 2.61
#